data_1b043ce64dc83e7233d7e8b1f93cf96b
#
_entry.id   1b043ce64dc83e7233d7e8b1f93cf96b
#
_cell.length_a   1.000
_cell.length_b   1.000
_cell.length_c   1.000
_cell.angle_alpha   90.00
_cell.angle_beta   90.00
_cell.angle_gamma   90.00
#
_symmetry.space_group_name_H-M   'P 1'
#
loop_
_entity.id
_entity.type
_entity.pdbx_description
1 polymer ?
#
loop_
_entity_poly.entity_id
_entity_poly.type
_entity_poly.pdbx_seq_one_letter_code
_entity_poly.pdbx_strand_id
1 'polypeptide(L)'
;KRGELKYLLLTESQIDGGMMLRFVLRSETKLEQLRAALPWLQEQLVQLKVITANIQPVHMAIMEGEKEVFFTEQHALAENFNGVPLWIRPQSFFQTNPTVASALYATARDWVRALNIHHMWDLFCGVGGFGLHCATPEMQLTGIEISAEAIACARQSAAELGLTNLHFQALDSTQFATGQGNVPELVLVNPPRRGIGQALCDYLSQMAPDYIVYSSCNAQTMAKDIAHLPGYRIERVQLFDMFPHTAHYEVLTLLVK
;
A
#
# COMPACT_ATOMS: atom_id res chain seq x y z
N LYS A 1 -0.11 10.92 -32.69
CA LYS A 1 -1.16 11.53 -31.85
C LYS A 1 -0.64 12.87 -31.32
N ARG A 2 -1.45 13.93 -31.42
CA ARG A 2 -1.09 15.28 -30.96
C ARG A 2 -2.02 15.62 -29.79
N GLY A 3 -1.47 16.08 -28.68
CA GLY A 3 -2.24 16.50 -27.50
C GLY A 3 -1.39 16.39 -26.25
N GLU A 4 -1.69 17.22 -25.25
CA GLU A 4 -0.99 17.26 -23.96
C GLU A 4 -1.61 16.30 -22.95
N LEU A 5 -2.94 16.18 -22.95
CA LEU A 5 -3.65 15.31 -22.01
C LEU A 5 -3.54 13.85 -22.49
N LYS A 6 -2.99 13.00 -21.61
CA LYS A 6 -2.86 11.55 -21.85
C LYS A 6 -3.96 10.77 -21.15
N TYR A 7 -4.18 11.03 -19.85
CA TYR A 7 -5.16 10.34 -19.01
C TYR A 7 -5.81 11.29 -18.01
N LEU A 8 -7.00 10.92 -17.58
CA LEU A 8 -7.65 11.40 -16.36
C LEU A 8 -7.74 10.22 -15.40
N LEU A 9 -7.20 10.36 -14.20
CA LEU A 9 -7.29 9.35 -13.16
C LEU A 9 -8.17 9.90 -12.05
N LEU A 10 -9.29 9.23 -11.81
CA LEU A 10 -10.27 9.62 -10.80
C LEU A 10 -10.32 8.57 -9.70
N THR A 11 -10.20 9.01 -8.45
CA THR A 11 -10.35 8.16 -7.27
C THR A 11 -11.45 8.74 -6.40
N GLU A 12 -12.40 7.93 -5.97
CA GLU A 12 -13.50 8.31 -5.09
C GLU A 12 -13.32 7.66 -3.71
N SER A 13 -13.51 8.45 -2.66
CA SER A 13 -13.54 7.96 -1.27
C SER A 13 -14.91 7.38 -0.94
N GLN A 14 -14.92 6.24 -0.24
CA GLN A 14 -16.13 5.59 0.25
C GLN A 14 -16.71 6.27 1.52
N ILE A 15 -15.92 7.14 2.18
CA ILE A 15 -16.35 7.79 3.43
C ILE A 15 -17.36 8.90 3.16
N ASP A 16 -17.01 9.83 2.27
CA ASP A 16 -17.72 11.10 2.10
C ASP A 16 -17.96 11.46 0.62
N GLY A 17 -17.65 10.55 -0.31
CA GLY A 17 -17.72 10.82 -1.74
C GLY A 17 -16.68 11.83 -2.22
N GLY A 18 -15.68 12.15 -1.39
CA GLY A 18 -14.56 13.00 -1.79
C GLY A 18 -13.77 12.39 -2.94
N MET A 19 -13.29 13.23 -3.84
CA MET A 19 -12.64 12.78 -5.07
C MET A 19 -11.23 13.36 -5.22
N MET A 20 -10.35 12.56 -5.79
CA MET A 20 -9.04 12.98 -6.28
C MET A 20 -9.03 12.87 -7.80
N LEU A 21 -8.73 13.98 -8.47
CA LEU A 21 -8.62 14.05 -9.92
C LEU A 21 -7.17 14.35 -10.30
N ARG A 22 -6.59 13.47 -11.12
CA ARG A 22 -5.23 13.60 -11.62
C ARG A 22 -5.23 13.72 -13.14
N PHE A 23 -4.68 14.83 -13.63
CA PHE A 23 -4.45 15.05 -15.07
C PHE A 23 -3.08 14.52 -15.42
N VAL A 24 -3.00 13.50 -16.26
CA VAL A 24 -1.71 13.02 -16.74
C VAL A 24 -1.39 13.72 -18.06
N LEU A 25 -0.37 14.57 -18.03
CA LEU A 25 0.04 15.44 -19.13
C LEU A 25 1.37 14.99 -19.72
N ARG A 26 1.57 15.28 -21.00
CA ARG A 26 2.83 15.03 -21.69
C ARG A 26 3.95 15.97 -21.22
N SER A 27 3.59 17.21 -20.92
CA SER A 27 4.53 18.27 -20.55
C SER A 27 3.87 19.27 -19.61
N GLU A 28 4.66 20.27 -19.17
CA GLU A 28 4.18 21.34 -18.30
C GLU A 28 3.52 22.51 -19.06
N THR A 29 3.51 22.48 -20.40
CA THR A 29 3.09 23.63 -21.25
C THR A 29 1.65 24.08 -21.01
N LYS A 30 0.79 23.20 -20.50
CA LYS A 30 -0.64 23.48 -20.26
C LYS A 30 -1.00 23.64 -18.79
N LEU A 31 -0.04 23.64 -17.88
CA LEU A 31 -0.29 23.80 -16.43
C LEU A 31 -1.04 25.10 -16.11
N GLU A 32 -0.64 26.23 -16.72
CA GLU A 32 -1.29 27.51 -16.46
C GLU A 32 -2.73 27.55 -16.97
N GLN A 33 -3.01 26.95 -18.13
CA GLN A 33 -4.38 26.83 -18.65
C GLN A 33 -5.23 25.96 -17.73
N LEU A 34 -4.68 24.86 -17.22
CA LEU A 34 -5.36 23.98 -16.28
C LEU A 34 -5.62 24.73 -14.96
N ARG A 35 -4.61 25.43 -14.44
CA ARG A 35 -4.73 26.24 -13.22
C ARG A 35 -5.84 27.29 -13.34
N ALA A 36 -5.95 27.95 -14.48
CA ALA A 36 -7.00 28.93 -14.75
C ALA A 36 -8.42 28.32 -14.79
N ALA A 37 -8.55 27.05 -15.16
CA ALA A 37 -9.83 26.33 -15.21
C ALA A 37 -10.28 25.75 -13.85
N LEU A 38 -9.37 25.66 -12.88
CA LEU A 38 -9.65 25.01 -11.59
C LEU A 38 -10.78 25.66 -10.79
N PRO A 39 -10.90 27.01 -10.67
CA PRO A 39 -12.01 27.61 -9.93
C PRO A 39 -13.38 27.18 -10.46
N TRP A 40 -13.52 27.18 -11.78
CA TRP A 40 -14.77 26.70 -12.41
C TRP A 40 -15.00 25.20 -12.11
N LEU A 41 -13.98 24.37 -12.25
CA LEU A 41 -14.06 22.93 -12.03
C LEU A 41 -14.48 22.61 -10.58
N GLN A 42 -13.87 23.31 -9.61
CA GLN A 42 -14.16 23.15 -8.17
C GLN A 42 -15.58 23.63 -7.81
N GLU A 43 -16.07 24.67 -8.48
CA GLU A 43 -17.43 25.14 -8.33
C GLU A 43 -18.45 24.13 -8.84
N GLN A 44 -18.19 23.49 -9.98
CA GLN A 44 -19.05 22.47 -10.57
C GLN A 44 -18.99 21.13 -9.83
N LEU A 45 -17.82 20.78 -9.28
CA LEU A 45 -17.55 19.50 -8.64
C LEU A 45 -17.00 19.71 -7.22
N VAL A 46 -17.91 20.00 -6.29
CA VAL A 46 -17.56 20.32 -4.89
C VAL A 46 -16.91 19.15 -4.14
N GLN A 47 -17.04 17.94 -4.67
CA GLN A 47 -16.45 16.72 -4.11
C GLN A 47 -14.94 16.63 -4.39
N LEU A 48 -14.39 17.42 -5.30
CA LEU A 48 -12.96 17.41 -5.60
C LEU A 48 -12.15 17.97 -4.44
N LYS A 49 -11.47 17.09 -3.72
CA LYS A 49 -10.64 17.43 -2.57
C LYS A 49 -9.16 17.55 -2.93
N VAL A 50 -8.70 16.73 -3.87
CA VAL A 50 -7.31 16.69 -4.36
C VAL A 50 -7.33 16.79 -5.87
N ILE A 51 -6.60 17.76 -6.41
CA ILE A 51 -6.41 17.95 -7.86
C ILE A 51 -4.93 18.08 -8.14
N THR A 52 -4.45 17.27 -9.07
CA THR A 52 -3.04 17.28 -9.46
C THR A 52 -2.86 17.18 -10.97
N ALA A 53 -1.67 17.52 -11.43
CA ALA A 53 -1.15 17.17 -12.74
C ALA A 53 0.08 16.27 -12.58
N ASN A 54 0.07 15.14 -13.23
CA ASN A 54 1.22 14.26 -13.34
C ASN A 54 1.87 14.45 -14.71
N ILE A 55 3.19 14.62 -14.74
CA ILE A 55 3.93 14.83 -15.98
C ILE A 55 4.54 13.50 -16.44
N GLN A 56 4.03 12.98 -17.55
CA GLN A 56 4.49 11.73 -18.17
C GLN A 56 4.94 12.00 -19.60
N PRO A 57 6.23 12.34 -19.82
CA PRO A 57 6.72 12.74 -21.14
C PRO A 57 6.98 11.57 -22.09
N VAL A 58 7.09 10.36 -21.57
CA VAL A 58 7.52 9.18 -22.33
C VAL A 58 6.40 8.62 -23.19
N HIS A 59 6.70 8.25 -24.44
CA HIS A 59 5.75 7.61 -25.36
C HIS A 59 5.74 6.09 -25.13
N MET A 60 5.25 5.68 -23.98
CA MET A 60 5.11 4.27 -23.58
C MET A 60 3.75 4.05 -22.92
N ALA A 61 3.35 2.79 -22.77
CA ALA A 61 2.14 2.40 -22.04
C ALA A 61 2.34 2.48 -20.50
N ILE A 62 2.97 3.53 -20.03
CA ILE A 62 3.14 3.86 -18.61
C ILE A 62 2.11 4.91 -18.26
N MET A 63 1.34 4.66 -17.20
CA MET A 63 0.20 5.49 -16.84
C MET A 63 0.64 6.85 -16.26
N GLU A 64 1.74 6.90 -15.50
CA GLU A 64 2.19 8.09 -14.82
C GLU A 64 3.72 8.28 -14.86
N GLY A 65 4.17 9.53 -14.74
CA GLY A 65 5.57 9.90 -14.63
C GLY A 65 5.94 10.24 -13.18
N GLU A 66 7.17 10.68 -12.99
CA GLU A 66 7.72 10.94 -11.65
C GLU A 66 7.23 12.25 -11.02
N LYS A 67 6.95 13.27 -11.84
CA LYS A 67 6.59 14.61 -11.38
C LYS A 67 5.10 14.75 -11.15
N GLU A 68 4.72 15.08 -9.92
CA GLU A 68 3.35 15.42 -9.53
C GLU A 68 3.27 16.88 -9.11
N VAL A 69 2.34 17.65 -9.69
CA VAL A 69 2.09 19.05 -9.37
C VAL A 69 0.75 19.17 -8.67
N PHE A 70 0.74 19.62 -7.42
CA PHE A 70 -0.49 19.79 -6.65
C PHE A 70 -1.11 21.16 -6.91
N PHE A 71 -2.43 21.20 -7.15
CA PHE A 71 -3.22 22.41 -7.31
C PHE A 71 -4.06 22.74 -6.08
N THR A 72 -4.23 21.77 -5.18
CA THR A 72 -5.01 21.93 -3.94
C THR A 72 -4.07 21.92 -2.74
N GLU A 73 -4.51 22.54 -1.63
CA GLU A 73 -3.78 22.45 -0.36
C GLU A 73 -3.84 21.05 0.23
N GLN A 74 -4.98 20.36 0.07
CA GLN A 74 -5.13 18.97 0.47
C GLN A 74 -4.41 18.06 -0.53
N HIS A 75 -3.53 17.19 -0.04
CA HIS A 75 -2.69 16.32 -0.84
C HIS A 75 -3.08 14.84 -0.74
N ALA A 76 -3.95 14.48 0.17
CA ALA A 76 -4.37 13.11 0.39
C ALA A 76 -5.88 13.02 0.53
N LEU A 77 -6.44 11.92 0.03
CA LEU A 77 -7.86 11.60 0.16
C LEU A 77 -8.06 10.65 1.34
N ALA A 78 -8.98 10.97 2.23
CA ALA A 78 -9.31 10.14 3.37
C ALA A 78 -10.08 8.88 2.96
N GLU A 79 -9.77 7.75 3.59
CA GLU A 79 -10.51 6.50 3.48
C GLU A 79 -10.61 5.83 4.86
N ASN A 80 -11.55 4.90 5.03
CA ASN A 80 -11.69 4.14 6.27
C ASN A 80 -12.05 2.69 5.96
N PHE A 81 -11.23 1.76 6.46
CA PHE A 81 -11.51 0.34 6.39
C PHE A 81 -11.56 -0.25 7.79
N ASN A 82 -12.69 -0.84 8.16
CA ASN A 82 -12.88 -1.51 9.46
C ASN A 82 -12.59 -0.61 10.67
N GLY A 83 -12.87 0.70 10.56
CA GLY A 83 -12.55 1.67 11.60
C GLY A 83 -11.11 2.18 11.59
N VAL A 84 -10.27 1.73 10.65
CA VAL A 84 -8.90 2.20 10.48
C VAL A 84 -8.86 3.31 9.43
N PRO A 85 -8.47 4.54 9.81
CA PRO A 85 -8.30 5.61 8.84
C PRO A 85 -7.08 5.34 7.96
N LEU A 86 -7.26 5.46 6.65
CA LEU A 86 -6.19 5.36 5.67
C LEU A 86 -6.19 6.59 4.77
N TRP A 87 -5.04 6.90 4.19
CA TRP A 87 -4.86 8.07 3.33
C TRP A 87 -4.32 7.67 1.97
N ILE A 88 -4.92 8.24 0.92
CA ILE A 88 -4.54 7.98 -0.48
C ILE A 88 -3.87 9.21 -1.03
N ARG A 89 -2.60 9.10 -1.40
CA ARG A 89 -1.87 10.14 -2.14
C ARG A 89 -1.72 9.74 -3.62
N PRO A 90 -1.51 10.71 -4.52
CA PRO A 90 -1.45 10.46 -5.96
C PRO A 90 -0.51 9.33 -6.37
N GLN A 91 0.67 9.25 -5.78
CA GLN A 91 1.72 8.28 -6.13
C GLN A 91 1.87 7.15 -5.12
N SER A 92 0.93 6.98 -4.20
CA SER A 92 0.91 5.84 -3.30
C SER A 92 0.00 4.73 -3.84
N PHE A 93 0.45 3.49 -3.73
CA PHE A 93 -0.41 2.34 -4.03
C PHE A 93 -1.52 2.24 -2.99
N PHE A 94 -2.73 1.98 -3.46
CA PHE A 94 -3.90 1.76 -2.62
C PHE A 94 -4.78 0.66 -3.22
N GLN A 95 -5.39 -0.17 -2.36
CA GLN A 95 -6.31 -1.22 -2.79
C GLN A 95 -7.58 -0.59 -3.38
N THR A 96 -7.86 -0.87 -4.64
CA THR A 96 -8.91 -0.18 -5.41
C THR A 96 -10.31 -0.78 -5.25
N ASN A 97 -10.44 -1.96 -4.65
CA ASN A 97 -11.73 -2.57 -4.31
C ASN A 97 -11.92 -2.49 -2.79
N PRO A 98 -12.65 -1.48 -2.27
CA PRO A 98 -12.73 -1.24 -0.83
C PRO A 98 -13.43 -2.37 -0.07
N THR A 99 -14.41 -3.03 -0.65
CA THR A 99 -15.13 -4.13 -0.02
C THR A 99 -14.19 -5.33 0.20
N VAL A 100 -13.47 -5.73 -0.84
CA VAL A 100 -12.56 -6.88 -0.76
C VAL A 100 -11.31 -6.52 0.05
N ALA A 101 -10.81 -5.28 -0.08
CA ALA A 101 -9.69 -4.80 0.73
C ALA A 101 -10.01 -4.80 2.23
N SER A 102 -11.22 -4.37 2.61
CA SER A 102 -11.68 -4.43 4.00
C SER A 102 -11.69 -5.87 4.53
N ALA A 103 -12.16 -6.83 3.73
CA ALA A 103 -12.16 -8.24 4.10
C ALA A 103 -10.74 -8.80 4.22
N LEU A 104 -9.85 -8.44 3.31
CA LEU A 104 -8.43 -8.84 3.33
C LEU A 104 -7.73 -8.35 4.61
N TYR A 105 -7.85 -7.08 4.92
CA TYR A 105 -7.25 -6.49 6.13
C TYR A 105 -7.86 -7.06 7.41
N ALA A 106 -9.18 -7.26 7.46
CA ALA A 106 -9.84 -7.86 8.61
C ALA A 106 -9.40 -9.30 8.84
N THR A 107 -9.24 -10.09 7.77
CA THR A 107 -8.76 -11.48 7.85
C THR A 107 -7.32 -11.52 8.39
N ALA A 108 -6.43 -10.70 7.86
CA ALA A 108 -5.05 -10.61 8.36
C ALA A 108 -5.01 -10.20 9.84
N ARG A 109 -5.80 -9.19 10.23
CA ARG A 109 -5.95 -8.78 11.63
C ARG A 109 -6.36 -9.95 12.52
N ASP A 110 -7.38 -10.68 12.14
CA ASP A 110 -7.92 -11.76 12.96
C ASP A 110 -6.92 -12.91 13.09
N TRP A 111 -6.22 -13.26 12.01
CA TRP A 111 -5.16 -14.26 12.06
C TRP A 111 -4.00 -13.84 12.96
N VAL A 112 -3.53 -12.61 12.83
CA VAL A 112 -2.38 -12.10 13.61
C VAL A 112 -2.73 -11.97 15.08
N ARG A 113 -3.90 -11.42 15.41
CA ARG A 113 -4.33 -11.25 16.80
C ARG A 113 -4.53 -12.58 17.53
N ALA A 114 -4.97 -13.62 16.82
CA ALA A 114 -5.11 -14.96 17.38
C ALA A 114 -3.77 -15.61 17.78
N LEU A 115 -2.65 -15.13 17.23
CA LEU A 115 -1.31 -15.63 17.53
C LEU A 115 -0.73 -15.03 18.83
N ASN A 116 -1.34 -13.98 19.36
CA ASN A 116 -0.93 -13.29 20.59
C ASN A 116 0.55 -12.88 20.59
N ILE A 117 1.02 -12.31 19.48
CA ILE A 117 2.38 -11.82 19.32
C ILE A 117 2.54 -10.40 19.86
N HIS A 118 3.78 -10.00 20.21
CA HIS A 118 4.11 -8.69 20.79
C HIS A 118 4.99 -7.84 19.89
N HIS A 119 5.61 -8.42 18.85
CA HIS A 119 6.49 -7.70 17.94
C HIS A 119 6.32 -8.22 16.51
N MET A 120 6.13 -7.30 15.57
CA MET A 120 6.04 -7.65 14.16
C MET A 120 6.69 -6.59 13.26
N TRP A 121 7.11 -7.04 12.07
CA TRP A 121 7.43 -6.17 10.94
C TRP A 121 6.33 -6.25 9.89
N ASP A 122 6.01 -5.11 9.28
CA ASP A 122 5.18 -4.99 8.08
C ASP A 122 6.09 -4.47 6.95
N LEU A 123 6.62 -5.40 6.15
CA LEU A 123 7.53 -5.09 5.04
C LEU A 123 6.73 -4.88 3.75
N PHE A 124 7.18 -3.93 2.93
CA PHE A 124 6.42 -3.44 1.78
C PHE A 124 5.05 -2.91 2.23
N CYS A 125 5.05 -2.11 3.29
CA CYS A 125 3.82 -1.80 4.01
C CYS A 125 2.89 -0.81 3.28
N GLY A 126 3.35 -0.14 2.24
CA GLY A 126 2.55 0.87 1.54
C GLY A 126 2.06 1.95 2.50
N VAL A 127 0.77 2.26 2.47
CA VAL A 127 0.12 3.22 3.38
C VAL A 127 -0.16 2.64 4.77
N GLY A 128 0.27 1.43 5.05
CA GLY A 128 0.18 0.79 6.36
C GLY A 128 -1.10 -0.02 6.60
N GLY A 129 -1.84 -0.36 5.57
CA GLY A 129 -3.14 -1.04 5.70
C GLY A 129 -3.09 -2.30 6.58
N PHE A 130 -2.18 -3.21 6.32
CA PHE A 130 -2.05 -4.45 7.12
C PHE A 130 -1.59 -4.15 8.55
N GLY A 131 -0.47 -3.45 8.70
CA GLY A 131 0.11 -3.17 10.02
C GLY A 131 -0.85 -2.42 10.93
N LEU A 132 -1.53 -1.39 10.41
CA LEU A 132 -2.50 -0.60 11.18
C LEU A 132 -3.71 -1.42 11.62
N HIS A 133 -4.17 -2.39 10.82
CA HIS A 133 -5.24 -3.30 11.20
C HIS A 133 -4.79 -4.32 12.26
N CYS A 134 -3.57 -4.84 12.13
CA CYS A 134 -3.04 -5.85 13.05
C CYS A 134 -2.61 -5.27 14.39
N ALA A 135 -2.18 -4.00 14.44
CA ALA A 135 -1.63 -3.35 15.62
C ALA A 135 -2.59 -3.35 16.81
N THR A 136 -2.00 -3.54 18.00
CA THR A 136 -2.63 -3.35 19.30
C THR A 136 -1.78 -2.40 20.13
N PRO A 137 -2.32 -1.78 21.22
CA PRO A 137 -1.52 -0.89 22.06
C PRO A 137 -0.29 -1.54 22.68
N GLU A 138 -0.28 -2.86 22.86
CA GLU A 138 0.80 -3.65 23.45
C GLU A 138 1.83 -4.15 22.44
N MET A 139 1.51 -4.06 21.15
CA MET A 139 2.36 -4.59 20.08
C MET A 139 3.38 -3.55 19.61
N GLN A 140 4.64 -3.96 19.49
CA GLN A 140 5.67 -3.20 18.77
C GLN A 140 5.59 -3.54 17.29
N LEU A 141 5.38 -2.55 16.43
CA LEU A 141 5.29 -2.73 15.00
C LEU A 141 6.23 -1.79 14.26
N THR A 142 7.03 -2.34 13.36
CA THR A 142 7.87 -1.59 12.43
C THR A 142 7.37 -1.81 11.01
N GLY A 143 6.95 -0.74 10.35
CA GLY A 143 6.52 -0.74 8.95
C GLY A 143 7.58 -0.13 8.04
N ILE A 144 7.92 -0.82 6.97
CA ILE A 144 8.96 -0.42 6.02
C ILE A 144 8.37 -0.38 4.61
N GLU A 145 8.58 0.75 3.94
CA GLU A 145 8.15 1.00 2.57
C GLU A 145 9.14 1.97 1.93
N ILE A 146 9.46 1.76 0.65
CA ILE A 146 10.40 2.62 -0.06
C ILE A 146 9.80 4.00 -0.38
N SER A 147 8.49 4.09 -0.55
CA SER A 147 7.79 5.35 -0.85
C SER A 147 7.64 6.22 0.39
N ALA A 148 8.33 7.36 0.42
CA ALA A 148 8.19 8.34 1.49
C ALA A 148 6.76 8.91 1.60
N GLU A 149 6.05 9.03 0.47
CA GLU A 149 4.66 9.48 0.41
C GLU A 149 3.73 8.48 1.13
N ALA A 150 3.89 7.19 0.87
CA ALA A 150 3.12 6.14 1.53
C ALA A 150 3.41 6.10 3.04
N ILE A 151 4.67 6.26 3.44
CA ILE A 151 5.07 6.32 4.86
C ILE A 151 4.46 7.54 5.56
N ALA A 152 4.39 8.70 4.92
CA ALA A 152 3.70 9.87 5.47
C ALA A 152 2.22 9.56 5.76
N CYS A 153 1.54 8.86 4.85
CA CYS A 153 0.17 8.38 5.05
C CYS A 153 0.05 7.43 6.24
N ALA A 154 0.94 6.45 6.34
CA ALA A 154 0.95 5.48 7.43
C ALA A 154 1.16 6.14 8.80
N ARG A 155 2.08 7.09 8.89
CA ARG A 155 2.33 7.87 10.11
C ARG A 155 1.12 8.73 10.52
N GLN A 156 0.45 9.35 9.56
CA GLN A 156 -0.77 10.12 9.82
C GLN A 156 -1.87 9.20 10.38
N SER A 157 -2.09 8.05 9.77
CA SER A 157 -3.07 7.07 10.25
C SER A 157 -2.76 6.56 11.66
N ALA A 158 -1.49 6.26 11.96
CA ALA A 158 -1.06 5.84 13.29
C ALA A 158 -1.32 6.92 14.35
N ALA A 159 -1.05 8.17 14.02
CA ALA A 159 -1.33 9.32 14.90
C ALA A 159 -2.82 9.48 15.17
N GLU A 160 -3.67 9.34 14.15
CA GLU A 160 -5.12 9.41 14.28
C GLU A 160 -5.69 8.27 15.14
N LEU A 161 -5.07 7.09 15.10
CA LEU A 161 -5.42 5.95 15.96
C LEU A 161 -4.88 6.09 17.39
N GLY A 162 -4.03 7.06 17.67
CA GLY A 162 -3.39 7.24 18.97
C GLY A 162 -2.40 6.14 19.32
N LEU A 163 -1.85 5.42 18.35
CA LEU A 163 -0.88 4.35 18.55
C LEU A 163 0.55 4.91 18.52
N THR A 164 1.28 4.78 19.63
CA THR A 164 2.63 5.34 19.80
C THR A 164 3.74 4.31 19.63
N ASN A 165 3.41 3.05 19.53
CA ASN A 165 4.31 1.90 19.42
C ASN A 165 4.48 1.40 17.98
N LEU A 166 4.06 2.19 16.99
CA LEU A 166 4.24 1.94 15.57
C LEU A 166 5.34 2.85 15.00
N HIS A 167 6.29 2.25 14.29
CA HIS A 167 7.41 2.94 13.68
C HIS A 167 7.41 2.68 12.17
N PHE A 168 7.10 3.72 11.38
CA PHE A 168 7.11 3.65 9.92
C PHE A 168 8.33 4.38 9.37
N GLN A 169 9.08 3.72 8.48
CA GLN A 169 10.31 4.26 7.90
C GLN A 169 10.35 4.06 6.38
N ALA A 170 10.79 5.10 5.68
CA ALA A 170 10.96 5.07 4.23
C ALA A 170 12.33 4.47 3.88
N LEU A 171 12.38 3.16 3.68
CA LEU A 171 13.58 2.37 3.39
C LEU A 171 13.24 1.23 2.42
N ASP A 172 14.26 0.67 1.78
CA ASP A 172 14.11 -0.60 1.08
C ASP A 172 13.89 -1.73 2.09
N SER A 173 12.82 -2.50 1.93
CA SER A 173 12.42 -3.53 2.89
C SER A 173 13.42 -4.67 3.01
N THR A 174 14.03 -5.08 1.91
CA THR A 174 15.05 -6.15 1.91
C THR A 174 16.33 -5.67 2.59
N GLN A 175 16.80 -4.46 2.29
CA GLN A 175 17.97 -3.88 2.94
C GLN A 175 17.76 -3.68 4.43
N PHE A 176 16.57 -3.19 4.82
CA PHE A 176 16.23 -3.06 6.24
C PHE A 176 16.31 -4.41 6.94
N ALA A 177 15.59 -5.42 6.46
CA ALA A 177 15.51 -6.73 7.10
C ALA A 177 16.88 -7.40 7.20
N THR A 178 17.62 -7.46 6.10
CA THR A 178 18.93 -8.12 6.06
C THR A 178 20.02 -7.40 6.88
N GLY A 179 19.79 -6.13 7.21
CA GLY A 179 20.65 -5.35 8.10
C GLY A 179 20.37 -5.55 9.60
N GLN A 180 19.29 -6.27 9.97
CA GLN A 180 18.95 -6.51 11.37
C GLN A 180 19.63 -7.76 11.92
N GLY A 181 20.10 -7.67 13.16
CA GLY A 181 20.68 -8.83 13.89
C GLY A 181 19.63 -9.69 14.58
N ASN A 182 18.42 -9.20 14.73
CA ASN A 182 17.28 -9.89 15.35
C ASN A 182 16.05 -9.78 14.46
N VAL A 183 15.16 -10.76 14.58
CA VAL A 183 13.88 -10.80 13.89
C VAL A 183 12.73 -10.81 14.90
N PRO A 184 11.58 -10.17 14.62
CA PRO A 184 10.41 -10.26 15.50
C PRO A 184 9.75 -11.63 15.42
N GLU A 185 8.75 -11.86 16.26
CA GLU A 185 7.96 -13.09 16.23
C GLU A 185 7.24 -13.31 14.89
N LEU A 186 6.77 -12.23 14.28
CA LEU A 186 6.05 -12.27 13.01
C LEU A 186 6.60 -11.24 12.02
N VAL A 187 6.79 -11.68 10.77
CA VAL A 187 7.09 -10.82 9.62
C VAL A 187 5.94 -10.92 8.62
N LEU A 188 5.27 -9.80 8.36
CA LEU A 188 4.29 -9.68 7.30
C LEU A 188 4.96 -9.09 6.07
N VAL A 189 4.71 -9.67 4.91
CA VAL A 189 5.21 -9.18 3.62
C VAL A 189 4.06 -9.02 2.63
N ASN A 190 4.01 -7.87 1.97
CA ASN A 190 3.08 -7.59 0.89
C ASN A 190 3.85 -7.02 -0.32
N PRO A 191 4.69 -7.84 -0.97
CA PRO A 191 5.60 -7.38 -1.99
C PRO A 191 4.88 -7.08 -3.32
N PRO A 192 5.57 -6.40 -4.27
CA PRO A 192 5.10 -6.30 -5.64
C PRO A 192 5.04 -7.67 -6.32
N ARG A 193 4.52 -7.73 -7.55
CA ARG A 193 4.28 -8.99 -8.30
C ARG A 193 5.49 -9.91 -8.42
N ARG A 194 6.70 -9.38 -8.37
CA ARG A 194 7.94 -10.17 -8.44
C ARG A 194 8.21 -11.03 -7.20
N GLY A 195 7.47 -10.82 -6.11
CA GLY A 195 7.70 -11.46 -4.82
C GLY A 195 8.77 -10.78 -3.97
N ILE A 196 9.21 -11.46 -2.91
CA ILE A 196 10.21 -10.91 -1.96
C ILE A 196 11.65 -11.13 -2.42
N GLY A 197 11.89 -12.10 -3.28
CA GLY A 197 13.22 -12.40 -3.81
C GLY A 197 14.08 -13.29 -2.91
N GLN A 198 15.16 -13.82 -3.49
CA GLN A 198 16.02 -14.80 -2.85
C GLN A 198 16.71 -14.27 -1.58
N ALA A 199 17.21 -13.04 -1.60
CA ALA A 199 17.94 -12.47 -0.46
C ALA A 199 17.06 -12.39 0.81
N LEU A 200 15.81 -11.96 0.67
CA LEU A 200 14.87 -11.88 1.80
C LEU A 200 14.41 -13.27 2.22
N CYS A 201 14.18 -14.20 1.28
CA CYS A 201 13.88 -15.60 1.61
C CYS A 201 15.01 -16.24 2.43
N ASP A 202 16.26 -16.06 2.01
CA ASP A 202 17.44 -16.61 2.73
C ASP A 202 17.54 -16.03 4.13
N TYR A 203 17.35 -14.73 4.28
CA TYR A 203 17.36 -14.06 5.57
C TYR A 203 16.26 -14.60 6.49
N LEU A 204 15.01 -14.69 6.00
CA LEU A 204 13.89 -15.21 6.79
C LEU A 204 14.07 -16.68 7.13
N SER A 205 14.63 -17.46 6.24
CA SER A 205 14.96 -18.87 6.51
C SER A 205 16.02 -19.02 7.59
N GLN A 206 17.05 -18.18 7.56
CA GLN A 206 18.15 -18.18 8.54
C GLN A 206 17.70 -17.67 9.91
N MET A 207 17.02 -16.53 9.96
CA MET A 207 16.58 -15.89 11.21
C MET A 207 15.36 -16.56 11.81
N ALA A 208 14.57 -17.22 10.98
CA ALA A 208 13.46 -18.07 11.34
C ALA A 208 12.45 -17.44 12.33
N PRO A 209 11.77 -16.33 11.97
CA PRO A 209 10.65 -15.84 12.77
C PRO A 209 9.60 -16.94 12.93
N ASP A 210 8.84 -16.93 14.03
CA ASP A 210 7.86 -17.97 14.31
C ASP A 210 6.74 -18.00 13.25
N TYR A 211 6.38 -16.82 12.73
CA TYR A 211 5.29 -16.65 11.76
C TYR A 211 5.70 -15.73 10.61
N ILE A 212 5.22 -16.08 9.42
CA ILE A 212 5.27 -15.21 8.24
C ILE A 212 3.85 -15.11 7.69
N VAL A 213 3.35 -13.88 7.55
CA VAL A 213 2.12 -13.61 6.81
C VAL A 213 2.52 -13.02 5.46
N TYR A 214 2.07 -13.67 4.39
CA TYR A 214 2.39 -13.28 3.03
C TYR A 214 1.10 -12.93 2.27
N SER A 215 0.95 -11.67 1.86
CA SER A 215 -0.10 -11.22 0.95
C SER A 215 0.48 -11.00 -0.43
N SER A 216 -0.12 -11.59 -1.46
CA SER A 216 0.41 -11.57 -2.83
C SER A 216 -0.68 -11.38 -3.86
N CYS A 217 -0.40 -10.53 -4.86
CA CYS A 217 -1.20 -10.44 -6.09
C CYS A 217 -0.76 -11.45 -7.18
N ASN A 218 0.22 -12.31 -6.87
CA ASN A 218 0.73 -13.32 -7.81
C ASN A 218 1.10 -14.60 -7.04
N ALA A 219 0.20 -15.58 -7.05
CA ALA A 219 0.41 -16.85 -6.36
C ALA A 219 1.59 -17.66 -6.89
N GLN A 220 2.00 -17.48 -8.15
CA GLN A 220 3.14 -18.20 -8.71
C GLN A 220 4.46 -17.71 -8.11
N THR A 221 4.66 -16.41 -8.00
CA THR A 221 5.86 -15.86 -7.35
C THR A 221 5.85 -16.14 -5.85
N MET A 222 4.69 -16.07 -5.20
CA MET A 222 4.54 -16.46 -3.79
C MET A 222 4.93 -17.93 -3.57
N ALA A 223 4.47 -18.85 -4.43
CA ALA A 223 4.83 -20.26 -4.33
C ALA A 223 6.33 -20.50 -4.49
N LYS A 224 6.99 -19.77 -5.41
CA LYS A 224 8.45 -19.82 -5.56
C LYS A 224 9.18 -19.33 -4.30
N ASP A 225 8.73 -18.23 -3.72
CA ASP A 225 9.31 -17.71 -2.49
C ASP A 225 9.12 -18.69 -1.33
N ILE A 226 7.93 -19.26 -1.16
CA ILE A 226 7.64 -20.25 -0.11
C ILE A 226 8.51 -21.51 -0.27
N ALA A 227 8.81 -21.93 -1.51
CA ALA A 227 9.73 -23.04 -1.76
C ALA A 227 11.16 -22.78 -1.24
N HIS A 228 11.54 -21.51 -1.08
CA HIS A 228 12.81 -21.10 -0.47
C HIS A 228 12.71 -20.88 1.07
N LEU A 229 11.62 -21.30 1.68
CA LEU A 229 11.37 -21.24 3.13
C LEU A 229 11.06 -22.64 3.69
N PRO A 230 12.00 -23.60 3.57
CA PRO A 230 11.72 -25.02 3.84
C PRO A 230 11.38 -25.33 5.31
N GLY A 231 11.74 -24.40 6.23
CA GLY A 231 11.40 -24.54 7.65
C GLY A 231 9.97 -24.17 8.00
N TYR A 232 9.16 -23.74 7.02
CA TYR A 232 7.80 -23.29 7.24
C TYR A 232 6.77 -24.22 6.61
N ARG A 233 5.63 -24.37 7.29
CA ARG A 233 4.43 -25.01 6.74
C ARG A 233 3.35 -23.98 6.50
N ILE A 234 2.51 -24.21 5.50
CA ILE A 234 1.33 -23.39 5.24
C ILE A 234 0.25 -23.80 6.23
N GLU A 235 -0.15 -22.87 7.10
CA GLU A 235 -1.20 -23.07 8.10
C GLU A 235 -2.56 -22.62 7.57
N ARG A 236 -2.60 -21.48 6.88
CA ARG A 236 -3.82 -20.91 6.30
C ARG A 236 -3.54 -20.30 4.94
N VAL A 237 -4.51 -20.43 4.04
CA VAL A 237 -4.53 -19.76 2.74
C VAL A 237 -5.94 -19.27 2.48
N GLN A 238 -6.08 -18.03 2.03
CA GLN A 238 -7.36 -17.49 1.59
C GLN A 238 -7.18 -16.63 0.34
N LEU A 239 -8.04 -16.85 -0.64
CA LEU A 239 -8.10 -16.08 -1.88
C LEU A 239 -9.13 -14.96 -1.74
N PHE A 240 -8.79 -13.79 -2.28
CA PHE A 240 -9.65 -12.61 -2.34
C PHE A 240 -9.81 -12.18 -3.79
N ASP A 241 -11.03 -12.17 -4.29
CA ASP A 241 -11.35 -11.72 -5.65
C ASP A 241 -11.32 -10.19 -5.73
N MET A 242 -10.10 -9.63 -5.67
CA MET A 242 -9.86 -8.18 -5.63
C MET A 242 -10.32 -7.48 -6.90
N PHE A 243 -10.24 -8.14 -8.04
CA PHE A 243 -10.58 -7.60 -9.34
C PHE A 243 -11.55 -8.53 -10.07
N PRO A 244 -12.85 -8.56 -9.66
CA PRO A 244 -13.86 -9.41 -10.28
C PRO A 244 -13.91 -9.24 -11.80
N HIS A 245 -14.21 -10.32 -12.49
CA HIS A 245 -14.22 -10.41 -13.97
C HIS A 245 -12.85 -10.28 -14.65
N THR A 246 -11.76 -10.34 -13.87
CA THR A 246 -10.38 -10.40 -14.39
C THR A 246 -9.66 -11.63 -13.84
N ALA A 247 -8.45 -11.88 -14.32
CA ALA A 247 -7.57 -12.94 -13.81
C ALA A 247 -6.73 -12.47 -12.58
N HIS A 248 -6.99 -11.28 -12.04
CA HIS A 248 -6.24 -10.70 -10.95
C HIS A 248 -6.94 -10.94 -9.60
N TYR A 249 -6.16 -11.28 -8.59
CA TYR A 249 -6.63 -11.64 -7.26
C TYR A 249 -5.57 -11.29 -6.20
N GLU A 250 -5.94 -11.40 -4.92
CA GLU A 250 -4.99 -11.44 -3.79
C GLU A 250 -5.08 -12.77 -3.09
N VAL A 251 -3.94 -13.26 -2.60
CA VAL A 251 -3.86 -14.46 -1.75
C VAL A 251 -3.17 -14.09 -0.46
N LEU A 252 -3.81 -14.39 0.66
CA LEU A 252 -3.25 -14.24 2.00
C LEU A 252 -2.87 -15.61 2.55
N THR A 253 -1.63 -15.74 3.01
CA THR A 253 -1.09 -17.01 3.52
C THR A 253 -0.44 -16.80 4.87
N LEU A 254 -0.73 -17.70 5.83
CA LEU A 254 -0.04 -17.77 7.11
C LEU A 254 0.91 -18.97 7.08
N LEU A 255 2.20 -18.68 7.25
CA LEU A 255 3.27 -19.65 7.38
C LEU A 255 3.68 -19.77 8.85
N VAL A 256 3.83 -20.99 9.31
CA VAL A 256 4.26 -21.31 10.68
C VAL A 256 5.51 -22.17 10.63
N LYS A 257 6.48 -21.83 11.48
CA LYS A 257 7.73 -22.55 11.63
C LYS A 257 7.57 -23.98 12.11
#